data_d8938e959c4379dad48961ec61b260b8
#
_entry.id   d8938e959c4379dad48961ec61b260b8
#
_cell.length_a   1.000
_cell.length_b   1.000
_cell.length_c   1.000
_cell.angle_alpha   90.00
_cell.angle_beta   90.00
_cell.angle_gamma   90.00
#
_symmetry.space_group_name_H-M   'P 1'
#
loop_
_entity.id
_entity.type
_entity.pdbx_description
1 polymer ?
#
loop_
_entity_poly.entity_id
_entity_poly.type
_entity_poly.pdbx_seq_one_letter_code
_entity_poly.pdbx_strand_id
1 'polypeptide(L)'
;MLKRCILAENRKLHASPIWAMFFVLPILSATYGTFNYLQNLEILTDGWYSLWTQHTLFYSMLFFPAMVATYAAYLWRLEHLGHNWNLIMASPVRPMDLFAAKFVVVTKLALLTHGFVFALFVFCGKVFAHLPGLPPVTLPLFLLRGLLGALAVIAAQLVLAMIIRSFAVPIFLGLLGGILGIFAGSKGFSLLWPYALMQAGTNANKSEDALAGSYGMFFLSCAFWLAAMFLLAWGLLRKRDVKA
;
A
#
# COMPACT_ATOMS: atom_id res chain seq x y z
N MET A 1 -3.73 -11.27 -23.78
CA MET A 1 -3.08 -9.95 -23.80
C MET A 1 -2.55 -9.58 -22.42
N LEU A 2 -3.35 -9.62 -21.37
CA LEU A 2 -2.99 -9.26 -19.99
C LEU A 2 -1.65 -9.86 -19.50
N LYS A 3 -1.41 -11.17 -19.67
CA LYS A 3 -0.14 -11.82 -19.26
C LYS A 3 1.09 -11.15 -19.86
N ARG A 4 1.02 -10.78 -21.15
CA ARG A 4 2.13 -10.07 -21.83
C ARG A 4 2.35 -8.67 -21.25
N CYS A 5 1.27 -7.95 -20.95
CA CYS A 5 1.33 -6.64 -20.27
C CYS A 5 1.98 -6.76 -18.88
N ILE A 6 1.58 -7.76 -18.06
CA ILE A 6 2.18 -8.00 -16.74
C ILE A 6 3.69 -8.27 -16.87
N LEU A 7 4.11 -9.08 -17.83
CA LEU A 7 5.53 -9.35 -18.05
C LEU A 7 6.30 -8.09 -18.47
N ALA A 8 5.71 -7.27 -19.34
CA ALA A 8 6.30 -5.99 -19.75
C ALA A 8 6.44 -5.02 -18.57
N GLU A 9 5.38 -4.86 -17.77
CA GLU A 9 5.40 -4.00 -16.57
C GLU A 9 6.43 -4.50 -15.53
N ASN A 10 6.56 -5.81 -15.33
CA ASN A 10 7.60 -6.36 -14.46
C ASN A 10 9.03 -6.07 -14.96
N ARG A 11 9.27 -6.08 -16.26
CA ARG A 11 10.58 -5.75 -16.84
C ARG A 11 11.00 -4.31 -16.55
N LYS A 12 10.03 -3.38 -16.47
CA LYS A 12 10.27 -1.97 -16.11
C LYS A 12 10.83 -1.80 -14.70
N LEU A 13 10.64 -2.77 -13.82
CA LEU A 13 11.17 -2.76 -12.47
C LEU A 13 12.64 -3.21 -12.40
N HIS A 14 13.17 -3.87 -13.45
CA HIS A 14 14.54 -4.33 -13.45
C HIS A 14 15.50 -3.13 -13.45
N ALA A 15 16.47 -3.14 -12.53
CA ALA A 15 17.43 -2.04 -12.32
C ALA A 15 16.80 -0.65 -12.09
N SER A 16 15.56 -0.59 -11.59
CA SER A 16 14.79 0.63 -11.36
C SER A 16 15.14 1.25 -10.01
N PRO A 17 15.15 2.60 -9.88
CA PRO A 17 15.31 3.28 -8.59
C PRO A 17 14.19 2.99 -7.58
N ILE A 18 13.10 2.35 -7.99
CA ILE A 18 12.01 1.92 -7.11
C ILE A 18 12.50 0.98 -5.98
N TRP A 19 13.58 0.22 -6.24
CA TRP A 19 14.17 -0.67 -5.24
C TRP A 19 14.82 0.08 -4.08
N ALA A 20 15.31 1.30 -4.31
CA ALA A 20 15.80 2.14 -3.23
C ALA A 20 14.67 2.48 -2.25
N MET A 21 13.49 2.88 -2.77
CA MET A 21 12.29 3.12 -1.95
C MET A 21 11.80 1.86 -1.24
N PHE A 22 11.85 0.71 -1.95
CA PHE A 22 11.45 -0.59 -1.39
C PHE A 22 12.26 -0.98 -0.15
N PHE A 23 13.55 -0.67 -0.09
CA PHE A 23 14.39 -0.99 1.07
C PHE A 23 14.42 0.14 2.10
N VAL A 24 14.60 1.38 1.67
CA VAL A 24 14.82 2.52 2.58
C VAL A 24 13.59 2.80 3.45
N LEU A 25 12.41 2.91 2.85
CA LEU A 25 11.21 3.30 3.61
C LEU A 25 10.78 2.27 4.66
N PRO A 26 10.78 0.95 4.41
CA PRO A 26 10.52 -0.04 5.45
C PRO A 26 11.57 -0.04 6.57
N ILE A 27 12.86 0.15 6.23
CA ILE A 27 13.92 0.23 7.24
C ILE A 27 13.70 1.45 8.14
N LEU A 28 13.40 2.62 7.57
CA LEU A 28 13.07 3.82 8.34
C LEU A 28 11.84 3.60 9.23
N SER A 29 10.79 2.97 8.68
CA SER A 29 9.59 2.65 9.44
C SER A 29 9.88 1.73 10.62
N ALA A 30 10.64 0.67 10.39
CA ALA A 30 11.03 -0.29 11.44
C ALA A 30 11.91 0.37 12.50
N THR A 31 12.86 1.23 12.09
CA THR A 31 13.72 1.99 13.01
C THR A 31 12.88 2.89 13.91
N TYR A 32 11.94 3.66 13.32
CA TYR A 32 11.04 4.54 14.07
C TYR A 32 10.17 3.76 15.05
N GLY A 33 9.55 2.66 14.59
CA GLY A 33 8.69 1.83 15.43
C GLY A 33 9.46 1.18 16.58
N THR A 34 10.66 0.66 16.31
CA THR A 34 11.53 0.06 17.34
C THR A 34 11.99 1.11 18.35
N PHE A 35 12.45 2.27 17.87
CA PHE A 35 12.87 3.35 18.76
C PHE A 35 11.74 3.81 19.67
N ASN A 36 10.55 4.03 19.11
CA ASN A 36 9.39 4.43 19.91
C ASN A 36 8.98 3.37 20.94
N TYR A 37 9.05 2.08 20.58
CA TYR A 37 8.82 0.98 21.52
C TYR A 37 9.79 1.01 22.68
N LEU A 38 11.10 1.12 22.40
CA LEU A 38 12.16 1.08 23.42
C LEU A 38 12.13 2.30 24.37
N GLN A 39 11.65 3.45 23.89
CA GLN A 39 11.49 4.65 24.72
C GLN A 39 10.25 4.62 25.62
N ASN A 40 9.32 3.68 25.41
CA ASN A 40 8.04 3.63 26.10
C ASN A 40 7.75 2.26 26.73
N LEU A 41 8.79 1.55 27.19
CA LEU A 41 8.66 0.20 27.78
C LEU A 41 7.82 0.19 29.06
N GLU A 42 7.71 1.31 29.76
CA GLU A 42 6.89 1.44 30.98
C GLU A 42 5.39 1.25 30.69
N ILE A 43 4.93 1.62 29.51
CA ILE A 43 3.53 1.53 29.10
C ILE A 43 3.27 0.48 28.02
N LEU A 44 4.31 0.04 27.30
CA LEU A 44 4.24 -0.93 26.22
C LEU A 44 4.68 -2.32 26.72
N THR A 45 3.85 -2.93 27.59
CA THR A 45 4.21 -4.15 28.32
C THR A 45 3.80 -5.44 27.64
N ASP A 46 3.02 -5.41 26.53
CA ASP A 46 2.45 -6.59 25.87
C ASP A 46 3.38 -7.22 24.78
N GLY A 47 4.69 -7.11 24.99
CA GLY A 47 5.71 -7.75 24.18
C GLY A 47 5.54 -7.54 22.66
N TRP A 48 5.35 -8.65 21.92
CA TRP A 48 5.19 -8.61 20.46
C TRP A 48 4.02 -7.75 19.99
N TYR A 49 2.88 -7.70 20.70
CA TYR A 49 1.74 -6.85 20.34
C TYR A 49 2.06 -5.37 20.52
N SER A 50 2.73 -5.01 21.61
CA SER A 50 3.16 -3.62 21.83
C SER A 50 4.16 -3.17 20.76
N LEU A 51 5.15 -4.00 20.41
CA LEU A 51 6.07 -3.71 19.32
C LEU A 51 5.31 -3.56 17.97
N TRP A 52 4.31 -4.43 17.72
CA TRP A 52 3.46 -4.37 16.54
C TRP A 52 2.74 -3.04 16.40
N THR A 53 2.14 -2.53 17.47
CA THR A 53 1.42 -1.26 17.43
C THR A 53 2.33 -0.11 16.99
N GLN A 54 3.57 -0.09 17.46
CA GLN A 54 4.54 0.96 17.12
C GLN A 54 5.06 0.83 15.69
N HIS A 55 5.36 -0.37 15.23
CA HIS A 55 5.78 -0.62 13.85
C HIS A 55 4.68 -0.28 12.85
N THR A 56 3.44 -0.71 13.10
CA THR A 56 2.34 -0.54 12.16
C THR A 56 1.76 0.87 12.14
N LEU A 57 1.89 1.66 13.22
CA LEU A 57 1.47 3.04 13.25
C LEU A 57 2.13 3.85 12.11
N PHE A 58 3.44 3.96 12.14
CA PHE A 58 4.19 4.75 11.15
C PHE A 58 4.15 4.11 9.76
N TYR A 59 4.24 2.77 9.71
CA TYR A 59 4.15 2.03 8.46
C TYR A 59 2.86 2.31 7.70
N SER A 60 1.72 2.13 8.34
CA SER A 60 0.42 2.24 7.67
C SER A 60 -0.06 3.68 7.48
N MET A 61 0.42 4.62 8.31
CA MET A 61 0.06 6.02 8.20
C MET A 61 0.84 6.76 7.12
N LEU A 62 2.16 6.58 7.07
CA LEU A 62 3.06 7.39 6.24
C LEU A 62 3.76 6.57 5.17
N PHE A 63 4.50 5.53 5.59
CA PHE A 63 5.46 4.87 4.72
C PHE A 63 4.79 4.03 3.63
N PHE A 64 3.86 3.18 3.98
CA PHE A 64 3.21 2.30 3.01
C PHE A 64 2.33 3.06 1.98
N PRO A 65 1.48 4.03 2.38
CA PRO A 65 0.78 4.87 1.40
C PRO A 65 1.71 5.60 0.43
N ALA A 66 2.84 6.14 0.93
CA ALA A 66 3.85 6.78 0.09
C ALA A 66 4.50 5.80 -0.87
N MET A 67 4.81 4.58 -0.42
CA MET A 67 5.39 3.53 -1.26
C MET A 67 4.44 3.12 -2.38
N VAL A 68 3.18 2.83 -2.05
CA VAL A 68 2.16 2.46 -3.05
C VAL A 68 1.99 3.58 -4.08
N ALA A 69 1.91 4.83 -3.61
CA ALA A 69 1.80 5.99 -4.49
C ALA A 69 3.05 6.16 -5.39
N THR A 70 4.23 5.93 -4.84
CA THR A 70 5.50 5.96 -5.61
C THR A 70 5.54 4.86 -6.66
N TYR A 71 5.12 3.63 -6.31
CA TYR A 71 5.05 2.51 -7.27
C TYR A 71 4.08 2.81 -8.41
N ALA A 72 2.89 3.32 -8.09
CA ALA A 72 1.90 3.71 -9.08
C ALA A 72 2.39 4.86 -9.96
N ALA A 73 2.92 5.94 -9.35
CA ALA A 73 3.43 7.10 -10.05
C ALA A 73 4.62 6.75 -10.96
N TYR A 74 5.53 5.86 -10.51
CA TYR A 74 6.67 5.42 -11.31
C TYR A 74 6.23 4.69 -12.58
N LEU A 75 5.31 3.72 -12.46
CA LEU A 75 4.84 2.95 -13.61
C LEU A 75 4.07 3.81 -14.61
N TRP A 76 3.30 4.80 -14.15
CA TRP A 76 2.60 5.73 -15.06
C TRP A 76 3.51 6.80 -15.62
N ARG A 77 4.53 7.27 -14.86
CA ARG A 77 5.51 8.23 -15.39
C ARG A 77 6.18 7.73 -16.65
N LEU A 78 6.50 6.44 -16.72
CA LEU A 78 7.12 5.84 -17.91
C LEU A 78 6.21 5.92 -19.15
N GLU A 79 4.90 5.98 -18.97
CA GLU A 79 3.93 6.16 -20.05
C GLU A 79 3.71 7.65 -20.41
N HIS A 80 3.86 8.53 -19.43
CA HIS A 80 3.72 9.98 -19.64
C HIS A 80 4.94 10.61 -20.32
N LEU A 81 6.12 9.99 -20.23
CA LEU A 81 7.35 10.45 -20.83
C LEU A 81 7.46 10.00 -22.30
N GLY A 82 8.03 10.87 -23.17
CA GLY A 82 8.43 10.51 -24.52
C GLY A 82 7.26 10.11 -25.45
N HIS A 83 6.04 10.59 -25.19
CA HIS A 83 4.84 10.21 -25.95
C HIS A 83 4.54 8.69 -25.98
N ASN A 84 5.07 7.93 -25.02
CA ASN A 84 4.87 6.48 -24.95
C ASN A 84 3.39 6.09 -24.87
N TRP A 85 2.54 6.93 -24.30
CA TRP A 85 1.10 6.73 -24.28
C TRP A 85 0.50 6.57 -25.68
N ASN A 86 0.91 7.43 -26.62
CA ASN A 86 0.43 7.37 -28.01
C ASN A 86 0.87 6.06 -28.71
N LEU A 87 2.11 5.60 -28.43
CA LEU A 87 2.60 4.32 -28.94
C LEU A 87 1.80 3.14 -28.42
N ILE A 88 1.42 3.18 -27.13
CA ILE A 88 0.60 2.14 -26.51
C ILE A 88 -0.81 2.13 -27.11
N MET A 89 -1.40 3.31 -27.33
CA MET A 89 -2.75 3.42 -27.92
C MET A 89 -2.77 2.99 -29.41
N ALA A 90 -1.67 3.16 -30.12
CA ALA A 90 -1.52 2.67 -31.49
C ALA A 90 -1.24 1.15 -31.54
N SER A 91 -0.92 0.51 -30.43
CA SER A 91 -0.68 -0.92 -30.35
C SER A 91 -2.00 -1.69 -30.11
N PRO A 92 -2.08 -3.00 -30.45
CA PRO A 92 -3.28 -3.81 -30.25
C PRO A 92 -3.46 -4.23 -28.78
N VAL A 93 -3.20 -3.31 -27.83
CA VAL A 93 -3.34 -3.52 -26.38
C VAL A 93 -4.59 -2.81 -25.88
N ARG A 94 -5.45 -3.52 -25.15
CA ARG A 94 -6.59 -2.90 -24.50
C ARG A 94 -6.10 -2.03 -23.33
N PRO A 95 -6.52 -0.75 -23.23
CA PRO A 95 -6.08 0.13 -22.14
C PRO A 95 -6.33 -0.44 -20.75
N MET A 96 -7.44 -1.16 -20.56
CA MET A 96 -7.74 -1.85 -19.30
C MET A 96 -6.79 -3.01 -18.99
N ASP A 97 -6.25 -3.71 -20.00
CA ASP A 97 -5.22 -4.75 -19.77
C ASP A 97 -3.93 -4.12 -19.22
N LEU A 98 -3.59 -2.91 -19.67
CA LEU A 98 -2.45 -2.15 -19.15
C LEU A 98 -2.68 -1.72 -17.70
N PHE A 99 -3.86 -1.14 -17.39
CA PHE A 99 -4.22 -0.75 -16.02
C PHE A 99 -4.20 -1.97 -15.07
N ALA A 100 -4.84 -3.06 -15.48
CA ALA A 100 -4.86 -4.30 -14.71
C ALA A 100 -3.45 -4.90 -14.52
N ALA A 101 -2.59 -4.82 -15.53
CA ALA A 101 -1.20 -5.25 -15.43
C ALA A 101 -0.42 -4.44 -14.39
N LYS A 102 -0.55 -3.09 -14.41
CA LYS A 102 0.06 -2.22 -13.41
C LYS A 102 -0.49 -2.52 -12.01
N PHE A 103 -1.80 -2.75 -11.87
CA PHE A 103 -2.41 -3.15 -10.61
C PHE A 103 -1.81 -4.44 -10.05
N VAL A 104 -1.67 -5.48 -10.86
CA VAL A 104 -1.04 -6.76 -10.45
C VAL A 104 0.42 -6.55 -10.03
N VAL A 105 1.17 -5.74 -10.78
CA VAL A 105 2.59 -5.48 -10.48
C VAL A 105 2.75 -4.67 -9.18
N VAL A 106 1.94 -3.63 -8.96
CA VAL A 106 1.97 -2.86 -7.70
C VAL A 106 1.50 -3.71 -6.53
N THR A 107 0.47 -4.56 -6.70
CA THR A 107 0.03 -5.52 -5.67
C THR A 107 1.15 -6.49 -5.31
N LYS A 108 1.89 -7.01 -6.30
CA LYS A 108 3.08 -7.85 -6.04
C LYS A 108 4.14 -7.10 -5.23
N LEU A 109 4.45 -5.86 -5.58
CA LEU A 109 5.39 -5.04 -4.81
C LEU A 109 4.90 -4.79 -3.39
N ALA A 110 3.61 -4.50 -3.21
CA ALA A 110 2.99 -4.33 -1.90
C ALA A 110 3.10 -5.61 -1.04
N LEU A 111 2.85 -6.78 -1.62
CA LEU A 111 3.01 -8.07 -0.94
C LEU A 111 4.47 -8.30 -0.52
N LEU A 112 5.43 -8.05 -1.41
CA LEU A 112 6.86 -8.17 -1.09
C LEU A 112 7.26 -7.18 0.01
N THR A 113 6.74 -5.95 -0.03
CA THR A 113 6.94 -4.95 1.02
C THR A 113 6.43 -5.43 2.37
N HIS A 114 5.22 -6.00 2.43
CA HIS A 114 4.66 -6.58 3.66
C HIS A 114 5.54 -7.71 4.20
N GLY A 115 6.01 -8.60 3.33
CA GLY A 115 6.95 -9.66 3.73
C GLY A 115 8.26 -9.11 4.29
N PHE A 116 8.83 -8.09 3.65
CA PHE A 116 10.05 -7.44 4.12
C PHE A 116 9.86 -6.69 5.45
N VAL A 117 8.74 -5.96 5.60
CA VAL A 117 8.37 -5.29 6.86
C VAL A 117 8.20 -6.31 7.98
N PHE A 118 7.56 -7.45 7.72
CA PHE A 118 7.43 -8.51 8.73
C PHE A 118 8.79 -9.11 9.12
N ALA A 119 9.68 -9.32 8.17
CA ALA A 119 11.03 -9.78 8.44
C ALA A 119 11.80 -8.78 9.32
N LEU A 120 11.71 -7.47 8.99
CA LEU A 120 12.30 -6.40 9.83
C LEU A 120 11.67 -6.36 11.23
N PHE A 121 10.34 -6.52 11.34
CA PHE A 121 9.66 -6.57 12.63
C PHE A 121 10.18 -7.73 13.51
N VAL A 122 10.30 -8.94 12.95
CA VAL A 122 10.85 -10.09 13.67
C VAL A 122 12.31 -9.85 14.07
N PHE A 123 13.10 -9.31 13.14
CA PHE A 123 14.50 -8.95 13.40
C PHE A 123 14.62 -7.95 14.54
N CYS A 124 13.87 -6.84 14.48
CA CYS A 124 13.90 -5.81 15.51
C CYS A 124 13.43 -6.33 16.87
N GLY A 125 12.38 -7.15 16.88
CA GLY A 125 11.87 -7.76 18.10
C GLY A 125 12.88 -8.70 18.78
N LYS A 126 13.66 -9.44 17.98
CA LYS A 126 14.69 -10.35 18.48
C LYS A 126 15.97 -9.65 18.90
N VAL A 127 16.46 -8.75 18.06
CA VAL A 127 17.81 -8.17 18.22
C VAL A 127 17.81 -6.98 19.16
N PHE A 128 16.81 -6.09 19.04
CA PHE A 128 16.78 -4.84 19.79
C PHE A 128 15.83 -4.88 20.99
N ALA A 129 14.65 -5.49 20.83
CA ALA A 129 13.67 -5.58 21.91
C ALA A 129 13.83 -6.83 22.79
N HIS A 130 14.70 -7.78 22.41
CA HIS A 130 14.99 -9.03 23.12
C HIS A 130 13.73 -9.85 23.50
N LEU A 131 12.70 -9.79 22.66
CA LEU A 131 11.43 -10.46 22.94
C LEU A 131 11.56 -11.99 22.91
N PRO A 132 10.94 -12.70 23.88
CA PRO A 132 10.97 -14.15 23.93
C PRO A 132 10.11 -14.79 22.84
N GLY A 133 10.41 -16.04 22.50
CA GLY A 133 9.61 -16.83 21.54
C GLY A 133 9.55 -16.23 20.13
N LEU A 134 8.57 -16.63 19.34
CA LEU A 134 8.25 -16.08 18.02
C LEU A 134 7.01 -15.18 18.12
N PRO A 135 6.82 -14.24 17.17
CA PRO A 135 5.62 -13.44 17.15
C PRO A 135 4.36 -14.31 16.97
N PRO A 136 3.26 -13.96 17.64
CA PRO A 136 1.97 -14.63 17.48
C PRO A 136 1.51 -14.70 16.02
N VAL A 137 0.90 -15.82 15.62
CA VAL A 137 0.44 -16.07 14.23
C VAL A 137 -0.62 -15.06 13.77
N THR A 138 -1.29 -14.39 14.68
CA THR A 138 -2.25 -13.31 14.38
C THR A 138 -1.60 -12.10 13.69
N LEU A 139 -0.34 -11.79 14.00
CA LEU A 139 0.35 -10.63 13.46
C LEU A 139 0.60 -10.72 11.94
N PRO A 140 1.15 -11.82 11.38
CA PRO A 140 1.23 -11.97 9.93
C PRO A 140 -0.15 -12.02 9.25
N LEU A 141 -1.20 -12.55 9.93
CA LEU A 141 -2.58 -12.51 9.41
C LEU A 141 -3.10 -11.07 9.32
N PHE A 142 -2.76 -10.19 10.25
CA PHE A 142 -3.06 -8.76 10.16
C PHE A 142 -2.41 -8.10 8.94
N LEU A 143 -1.18 -8.46 8.57
CA LEU A 143 -0.57 -7.96 7.33
C LEU A 143 -1.32 -8.43 6.08
N LEU A 144 -1.69 -9.70 6.00
CA LEU A 144 -2.47 -10.22 4.87
C LEU A 144 -3.82 -9.52 4.75
N ARG A 145 -4.49 -9.29 5.88
CA ARG A 145 -5.73 -8.52 5.93
C ARG A 145 -5.53 -7.06 5.53
N GLY A 146 -4.43 -6.45 5.96
CA GLY A 146 -4.02 -5.11 5.55
C GLY A 146 -3.76 -5.02 4.05
N LEU A 147 -3.17 -6.05 3.44
CA LEU A 147 -2.98 -6.11 1.99
C LEU A 147 -4.33 -6.11 1.25
N LEU A 148 -5.35 -6.81 1.75
CA LEU A 148 -6.69 -6.76 1.17
C LEU A 148 -7.27 -5.33 1.19
N GLY A 149 -7.16 -4.62 2.31
CA GLY A 149 -7.52 -3.20 2.39
C GLY A 149 -6.70 -2.31 1.45
N ALA A 150 -5.41 -2.64 1.28
CA ALA A 150 -4.51 -1.92 0.40
C ALA A 150 -4.84 -2.05 -1.09
N LEU A 151 -5.55 -3.11 -1.53
CA LEU A 151 -5.95 -3.24 -2.94
C LEU A 151 -6.77 -2.04 -3.43
N ALA A 152 -7.65 -1.52 -2.58
CA ALA A 152 -8.42 -0.31 -2.88
C ALA A 152 -7.52 0.93 -3.01
N VAL A 153 -6.54 1.08 -2.11
CA VAL A 153 -5.55 2.16 -2.16
C VAL A 153 -4.68 2.06 -3.40
N ILE A 154 -4.22 0.85 -3.76
CA ILE A 154 -3.42 0.59 -4.97
C ILE A 154 -4.20 1.02 -6.22
N ALA A 155 -5.48 0.62 -6.33
CA ALA A 155 -6.31 0.99 -7.46
C ALA A 155 -6.55 2.51 -7.51
N ALA A 156 -6.82 3.17 -6.37
CA ALA A 156 -6.99 4.62 -6.29
C ALA A 156 -5.72 5.37 -6.70
N GLN A 157 -4.55 4.95 -6.21
CA GLN A 157 -3.26 5.56 -6.56
C GLN A 157 -2.91 5.37 -8.04
N LEU A 158 -3.24 4.22 -8.62
CA LEU A 158 -3.08 4.02 -10.06
C LEU A 158 -4.00 4.93 -10.89
N VAL A 159 -5.24 5.17 -10.46
CA VAL A 159 -6.13 6.14 -11.11
C VAL A 159 -5.57 7.55 -11.00
N LEU A 160 -5.12 7.97 -9.82
CA LEU A 160 -4.52 9.30 -9.62
C LEU A 160 -3.27 9.48 -10.48
N ALA A 161 -2.34 8.52 -10.48
CA ALA A 161 -1.12 8.57 -11.26
C ALA A 161 -1.37 8.50 -12.78
N MET A 162 -2.47 7.88 -13.21
CA MET A 162 -2.89 7.86 -14.61
C MET A 162 -3.32 9.23 -15.12
N ILE A 163 -4.04 10.02 -14.30
CA ILE A 163 -4.59 11.33 -14.71
C ILE A 163 -3.66 12.50 -14.39
N ILE A 164 -2.77 12.34 -13.42
CA ILE A 164 -1.85 13.38 -12.94
C ILE A 164 -0.45 13.10 -13.47
N ARG A 165 0.04 13.94 -14.39
CA ARG A 165 1.36 13.77 -15.00
C ARG A 165 2.53 14.02 -14.04
N SER A 166 2.32 14.81 -12.99
CA SER A 166 3.33 15.06 -11.97
C SER A 166 3.65 13.77 -11.21
N PHE A 167 4.93 13.50 -11.01
CA PHE A 167 5.38 12.37 -10.18
C PHE A 167 5.10 12.61 -8.69
N ALA A 168 5.28 13.83 -8.21
CA ALA A 168 5.19 14.17 -6.80
C ALA A 168 3.75 14.29 -6.27
N VAL A 169 2.81 14.76 -7.09
CA VAL A 169 1.44 15.02 -6.65
C VAL A 169 0.69 13.74 -6.21
N PRO A 170 0.71 12.61 -6.96
CA PRO A 170 0.11 11.37 -6.49
C PRO A 170 0.74 10.86 -5.19
N ILE A 171 2.06 11.06 -4.99
CA ILE A 171 2.76 10.66 -3.77
C ILE A 171 2.29 11.51 -2.59
N PHE A 172 2.19 12.82 -2.76
CA PHE A 172 1.65 13.72 -1.74
C PHE A 172 0.22 13.35 -1.36
N LEU A 173 -0.64 13.06 -2.35
CA LEU A 173 -2.02 12.63 -2.10
C LEU A 173 -2.08 11.27 -1.40
N GLY A 174 -1.12 10.38 -1.67
CA GLY A 174 -0.97 9.11 -0.95
C GLY A 174 -0.65 9.31 0.53
N LEU A 175 0.34 10.16 0.82
CA LEU A 175 0.69 10.55 2.19
C LEU A 175 -0.49 11.19 2.92
N LEU A 176 -1.13 12.16 2.29
CA LEU A 176 -2.29 12.83 2.86
C LEU A 176 -3.45 11.84 3.13
N GLY A 177 -3.70 10.92 2.17
CA GLY A 177 -4.69 9.87 2.32
C GLY A 177 -4.44 8.97 3.52
N GLY A 178 -3.16 8.60 3.76
CA GLY A 178 -2.75 7.80 4.91
C GLY A 178 -2.95 8.53 6.24
N ILE A 179 -2.58 9.80 6.33
CA ILE A 179 -2.80 10.65 7.52
C ILE A 179 -4.30 10.78 7.79
N LEU A 180 -5.10 11.13 6.77
CA LEU A 180 -6.55 11.21 6.89
C LEU A 180 -7.20 9.88 7.27
N GLY A 181 -6.57 8.74 6.93
CA GLY A 181 -7.00 7.41 7.33
C GLY A 181 -7.04 7.23 8.84
N ILE A 182 -6.05 7.74 9.58
CA ILE A 182 -6.05 7.69 11.05
C ILE A 182 -7.20 8.53 11.61
N PHE A 183 -7.40 9.75 11.09
CA PHE A 183 -8.52 10.59 11.52
C PHE A 183 -9.87 9.92 11.23
N ALA A 184 -10.04 9.30 10.06
CA ALA A 184 -11.25 8.55 9.75
C ALA A 184 -11.43 7.37 10.72
N GLY A 185 -10.36 6.64 11.02
CA GLY A 185 -10.39 5.54 11.99
C GLY A 185 -10.76 5.98 13.39
N SER A 186 -10.21 7.11 13.87
CA SER A 186 -10.51 7.66 15.22
C SER A 186 -11.94 8.15 15.36
N LYS A 187 -12.60 8.51 14.25
CA LYS A 187 -14.01 8.96 14.20
C LYS A 187 -15.00 7.84 13.88
N GLY A 188 -14.56 6.59 13.82
CA GLY A 188 -15.43 5.44 13.49
C GLY A 188 -15.70 5.24 11.99
N PHE A 189 -15.04 5.99 11.11
CA PHE A 189 -15.19 5.89 9.66
C PHE A 189 -14.16 4.98 8.99
N SER A 190 -13.54 4.06 9.74
CA SER A 190 -12.49 3.17 9.25
C SER A 190 -12.91 2.34 8.03
N LEU A 191 -14.18 1.97 7.93
CA LEU A 191 -14.71 1.18 6.82
C LEU A 191 -15.11 2.03 5.59
N LEU A 192 -15.17 3.35 5.71
CA LEU A 192 -15.60 4.25 4.62
C LEU A 192 -14.45 4.86 3.83
N TRP A 193 -13.22 4.84 4.35
CA TRP A 193 -12.06 5.45 3.72
C TRP A 193 -11.02 4.41 3.32
N PRO A 194 -10.57 4.35 2.04
CA PRO A 194 -9.69 3.27 1.55
C PRO A 194 -8.41 3.09 2.38
N TYR A 195 -7.77 4.20 2.77
CA TYR A 195 -6.55 4.13 3.57
C TYR A 195 -6.82 3.68 5.01
N ALA A 196 -7.98 4.02 5.56
CA ALA A 196 -8.39 3.53 6.88
C ALA A 196 -8.73 2.02 6.86
N LEU A 197 -9.26 1.49 5.75
CA LEU A 197 -9.43 0.05 5.54
C LEU A 197 -8.09 -0.69 5.64
N MET A 198 -7.06 -0.18 4.96
CA MET A 198 -5.72 -0.76 5.05
C MET A 198 -5.19 -0.73 6.48
N GLN A 199 -5.35 0.39 7.19
CA GLN A 199 -4.92 0.56 8.58
C GLN A 199 -5.68 -0.36 9.53
N ALA A 200 -6.99 -0.46 9.40
CA ALA A 200 -7.81 -1.39 10.17
C ALA A 200 -7.45 -2.86 9.86
N GLY A 201 -7.17 -3.17 8.59
CA GLY A 201 -6.69 -4.48 8.16
C GLY A 201 -5.38 -4.88 8.83
N THR A 202 -4.39 -3.98 8.86
CA THR A 202 -3.10 -4.23 9.53
C THR A 202 -3.17 -4.17 11.05
N ASN A 203 -4.33 -3.87 11.63
CA ASN A 203 -4.50 -3.63 13.05
C ASN A 203 -3.55 -2.53 13.57
N ALA A 204 -3.40 -1.46 12.79
CA ALA A 204 -2.43 -0.42 13.04
C ALA A 204 -2.73 0.33 14.35
N ASN A 205 -1.71 0.42 15.21
CA ASN A 205 -1.80 1.11 16.49
C ASN A 205 -2.98 0.65 17.38
N LYS A 206 -3.33 -0.64 17.33
CA LYS A 206 -4.38 -1.25 18.15
C LYS A 206 -3.83 -2.47 18.87
N SER A 207 -4.09 -2.56 20.18
CA SER A 207 -3.79 -3.73 21.00
C SER A 207 -4.81 -4.86 20.76
N GLU A 208 -6.08 -4.49 20.60
CA GLU A 208 -7.17 -5.41 20.29
C GLU A 208 -7.48 -5.41 18.79
N ASP A 209 -8.18 -6.44 18.31
CA ASP A 209 -8.52 -6.52 16.90
C ASP A 209 -9.53 -5.42 16.49
N ALA A 210 -9.06 -4.48 15.69
CA ALA A 210 -9.84 -3.34 15.19
C ALA A 210 -11.07 -3.74 14.36
N LEU A 211 -11.11 -4.98 13.84
CA LEU A 211 -12.22 -5.49 13.02
C LEU A 211 -13.09 -6.50 13.76
N ALA A 212 -12.92 -6.70 15.06
CA ALA A 212 -13.75 -7.63 15.83
C ALA A 212 -15.24 -7.33 15.61
N GLY A 213 -15.99 -8.34 15.16
CA GLY A 213 -17.41 -8.20 14.82
C GLY A 213 -17.76 -7.48 13.50
N SER A 214 -16.77 -6.94 12.77
CA SER A 214 -16.99 -6.12 11.56
C SER A 214 -16.35 -6.69 10.28
N TYR A 215 -15.93 -7.95 10.28
CA TYR A 215 -15.22 -8.55 9.14
C TYR A 215 -16.02 -8.50 7.84
N GLY A 216 -17.34 -8.84 7.88
CA GLY A 216 -18.20 -8.81 6.71
C GLY A 216 -18.26 -7.42 6.07
N MET A 217 -18.43 -6.38 6.88
CA MET A 217 -18.43 -4.99 6.40
C MET A 217 -17.07 -4.57 5.86
N PHE A 218 -15.97 -5.01 6.48
CA PHE A 218 -14.63 -4.76 5.99
C PHE A 218 -14.42 -5.34 4.57
N PHE A 219 -14.77 -6.61 4.34
CA PHE A 219 -14.63 -7.23 3.02
C PHE A 219 -15.54 -6.57 1.97
N LEU A 220 -16.78 -6.22 2.34
CA LEU A 220 -17.70 -5.48 1.48
C LEU A 220 -17.12 -4.11 1.09
N SER A 221 -16.59 -3.37 2.04
CA SER A 221 -15.97 -2.06 1.77
C SER A 221 -14.72 -2.18 0.88
N CYS A 222 -13.86 -3.17 1.13
CA CYS A 222 -12.72 -3.44 0.25
C CYS A 222 -13.16 -3.75 -1.18
N ALA A 223 -14.15 -4.62 -1.37
CA ALA A 223 -14.70 -4.98 -2.67
C ALA A 223 -15.36 -3.78 -3.35
N PHE A 224 -16.15 -2.99 -2.62
CA PHE A 224 -16.79 -1.77 -3.14
C PHE A 224 -15.76 -0.77 -3.66
N TRP A 225 -14.76 -0.41 -2.86
CA TRP A 225 -13.75 0.56 -3.27
C TRP A 225 -12.90 0.06 -4.43
N LEU A 226 -12.52 -1.23 -4.41
CA LEU A 226 -11.79 -1.83 -5.52
C LEU A 226 -12.61 -1.77 -6.82
N ALA A 227 -13.86 -2.19 -6.78
CA ALA A 227 -14.76 -2.14 -7.93
C ALA A 227 -14.98 -0.69 -8.42
N ALA A 228 -15.22 0.25 -7.50
CA ALA A 228 -15.41 1.67 -7.82
C ALA A 228 -14.19 2.26 -8.55
N MET A 229 -12.96 1.97 -8.09
CA MET A 229 -11.73 2.45 -8.72
C MET A 229 -11.50 1.81 -10.10
N PHE A 230 -11.80 0.52 -10.27
CA PHE A 230 -11.71 -0.14 -11.58
C PHE A 230 -12.76 0.39 -12.56
N LEU A 231 -13.99 0.64 -12.12
CA LEU A 231 -15.03 1.26 -12.93
C LEU A 231 -14.65 2.70 -13.33
N LEU A 232 -14.09 3.46 -12.39
CA LEU A 232 -13.59 4.80 -12.68
C LEU A 232 -12.46 4.78 -13.72
N ALA A 233 -11.47 3.88 -13.56
CA ALA A 233 -10.40 3.69 -14.53
C ALA A 233 -10.95 3.33 -15.91
N TRP A 234 -11.90 2.39 -15.99
CA TRP A 234 -12.54 1.99 -17.22
C TRP A 234 -13.28 3.15 -17.90
N GLY A 235 -14.04 3.94 -17.13
CA GLY A 235 -14.75 5.12 -17.65
C GLY A 235 -13.81 6.19 -18.19
N LEU A 236 -12.70 6.46 -17.48
CA LEU A 236 -11.68 7.41 -17.89
C LEU A 236 -10.95 6.97 -19.16
N LEU A 237 -10.56 5.70 -19.24
CA LEU A 237 -9.85 5.14 -20.40
C LEU A 237 -10.74 5.04 -21.66
N ARG A 238 -12.06 5.02 -21.52
CA ARG A 238 -13.00 5.05 -22.66
C ARG A 238 -13.30 6.45 -23.17
N LYS A 239 -13.35 7.45 -22.29
CA LYS A 239 -13.89 8.79 -22.60
C LYS A 239 -12.82 9.85 -22.86
N ARG A 240 -11.58 9.61 -22.43
CA ARG A 240 -10.50 10.59 -22.61
C ARG A 240 -9.51 10.08 -23.65
N ASP A 241 -9.37 10.82 -24.73
CA ASP A 241 -8.07 10.96 -25.38
C ASP A 241 -7.13 11.51 -24.31
N VAL A 242 -6.29 10.67 -23.77
CA VAL A 242 -5.26 11.10 -22.82
C VAL A 242 -4.32 11.95 -23.65
N LYS A 243 -4.49 13.28 -23.58
CA LYS A 243 -3.60 14.22 -24.26
C LYS A 243 -2.18 13.94 -23.78
N ALA A 244 -1.36 13.40 -24.68
CA ALA A 244 0.05 13.14 -24.49
C ALA A 244 0.83 14.47 -24.44
#